data_01df2712da09df3961d79569dbabd28c
#
_entry.id   01df2712da09df3961d79569dbabd28c
#
_cell.length_a   1.000
_cell.length_b   1.000
_cell.length_c   1.000
_cell.angle_alpha   90.00
_cell.angle_beta   90.00
_cell.angle_gamma   90.00
#
_symmetry.space_group_name_H-M   'P 1'
#
loop_
_entity.id
_entity.type
_entity.pdbx_description
1 polymer ?
#
loop_
_entity_poly.entity_id
_entity_poly.type
_entity_poly.pdbx_seq_one_letter_code
_entity_poly.pdbx_strand_id
1 'polypeptide(L)'
;MNYIYNITYHIENSVFNQWKNWIFSHIEEVLKESFFDKAKLLKIDTEDNDSQTYSVQYETSAKENILHFQSLLEAKYRHLLFIQFWEKVLPFATKIEIVQEFNKLK
;
A
#
# COMPACT_ATOMS: atom_id res chain seq x y z
N MET A 1 9.28 0.04 -18.51
CA MET A 1 9.63 -0.08 -17.08
C MET A 1 8.39 0.11 -16.25
N ASN A 2 8.35 -0.54 -15.10
CA ASN A 2 7.20 -0.43 -14.21
C ASN A 2 7.54 0.40 -12.98
N TYR A 3 6.49 0.99 -12.42
CA TYR A 3 6.57 1.85 -11.25
C TYR A 3 5.65 1.27 -10.18
N ILE A 4 6.07 1.40 -8.93
CA ILE A 4 5.32 0.89 -7.78
C ILE A 4 5.04 2.04 -6.83
N TYR A 5 3.77 2.18 -6.46
CA TYR A 5 3.36 3.01 -5.33
C TYR A 5 3.20 2.09 -4.14
N ASN A 6 4.10 2.19 -3.19
CA ASN A 6 4.14 1.30 -2.03
C ASN A 6 3.63 2.03 -0.80
N ILE A 7 2.71 1.42 -0.07
CA ILE A 7 2.27 1.94 1.22
C ILE A 7 2.59 0.88 2.27
N THR A 8 3.41 1.26 3.26
CA THR A 8 3.72 0.41 4.40
C THR A 8 2.86 0.85 5.57
N TYR A 9 2.15 -0.11 6.18
CA TYR A 9 1.28 0.11 7.32
C TYR A 9 1.88 -0.52 8.56
N HIS A 10 1.98 0.26 9.63
CA HIS A 10 2.29 -0.25 10.97
C HIS A 10 0.99 -0.32 11.74
N ILE A 11 0.57 -1.53 12.13
CA ILE A 11 -0.76 -1.79 12.67
C ILE A 11 -0.65 -2.30 14.10
N GLU A 12 -1.24 -1.60 15.06
CA GLU A 12 -1.36 -2.11 16.43
C GLU A 12 -2.15 -3.41 16.44
N ASN A 13 -1.72 -4.38 17.23
CA ASN A 13 -2.39 -5.68 17.31
C ASN A 13 -3.86 -5.55 17.69
N SER A 14 -4.22 -4.56 18.51
CA SER A 14 -5.59 -4.35 18.97
C SER A 14 -6.58 -4.10 17.84
N VAL A 15 -6.12 -3.60 16.69
CA VAL A 15 -6.99 -3.31 15.53
C VAL A 15 -6.63 -4.14 14.30
N PHE A 16 -5.73 -5.10 14.45
CA PHE A 16 -5.22 -5.83 13.28
C PHE A 16 -6.31 -6.54 12.48
N ASN A 17 -7.22 -7.25 13.15
CA ASN A 17 -8.26 -7.99 12.44
C ASN A 17 -9.20 -7.04 11.68
N GLN A 18 -9.53 -5.90 12.27
CA GLN A 18 -10.35 -4.88 11.61
C GLN A 18 -9.63 -4.29 10.42
N TRP A 19 -8.33 -3.99 10.56
CA TRP A 19 -7.53 -3.46 9.49
C TRP A 19 -7.39 -4.46 8.34
N LYS A 20 -7.17 -5.73 8.66
CA LYS A 20 -7.04 -6.78 7.65
C LYS A 20 -8.29 -6.89 6.78
N ASN A 21 -9.46 -6.82 7.38
CA ASN A 21 -10.70 -6.82 6.63
C ASN A 21 -10.85 -5.55 5.78
N TRP A 22 -10.49 -4.41 6.35
CA TRP A 22 -10.57 -3.13 5.67
C TRP A 22 -9.63 -3.08 4.45
N ILE A 23 -8.40 -3.58 4.59
CA ILE A 23 -7.40 -3.45 3.52
C ILE A 23 -7.78 -4.22 2.26
N PHE A 24 -8.41 -5.39 2.38
CA PHE A 24 -8.86 -6.14 1.22
C PHE A 24 -9.86 -5.32 0.40
N SER A 25 -10.86 -4.76 1.04
CA SER A 25 -11.86 -3.92 0.36
C SER A 25 -11.24 -2.66 -0.21
N HIS A 26 -10.31 -2.05 0.53
CA HIS A 26 -9.65 -0.84 0.10
C HIS A 26 -8.79 -1.06 -1.16
N ILE A 27 -8.04 -2.15 -1.20
CA ILE A 27 -7.25 -2.48 -2.39
C ILE A 27 -8.15 -2.66 -3.61
N GLU A 28 -9.27 -3.37 -3.45
CA GLU A 28 -10.23 -3.54 -4.54
C GLU A 28 -10.79 -2.19 -5.02
N GLU A 29 -11.10 -1.30 -4.07
CA GLU A 29 -11.60 0.03 -4.41
C GLU A 29 -10.56 0.84 -5.18
N VAL A 30 -9.30 0.81 -4.75
CA VAL A 30 -8.22 1.52 -5.44
C VAL A 30 -8.03 0.97 -6.86
N LEU A 31 -8.12 -0.35 -7.03
CA LEU A 31 -7.94 -0.96 -8.35
C LEU A 31 -9.11 -0.70 -9.30
N LYS A 32 -10.28 -0.30 -8.81
CA LYS A 32 -11.38 0.14 -9.67
C LYS A 32 -11.08 1.47 -10.36
N GLU A 33 -10.23 2.29 -9.76
CA GLU A 33 -9.73 3.47 -10.43
C GLU A 33 -8.71 3.05 -11.50
N SER A 34 -8.51 3.87 -12.51
CA SER A 34 -7.69 3.50 -13.67
C SER A 34 -6.19 3.75 -13.49
N PHE A 35 -5.72 3.97 -12.28
CA PHE A 35 -4.32 4.35 -12.05
C PHE A 35 -3.36 3.17 -12.00
N PHE A 36 -3.81 2.02 -11.49
CA PHE A 36 -2.92 0.88 -11.27
C PHE A 36 -3.47 -0.38 -11.93
N ASP A 37 -2.53 -1.24 -12.37
CA ASP A 37 -2.87 -2.47 -13.09
C ASP A 37 -3.04 -3.66 -12.15
N LYS A 38 -2.32 -3.64 -11.03
CA LYS A 38 -2.35 -4.74 -10.06
C LYS A 38 -1.81 -4.29 -8.73
N ALA A 39 -2.05 -5.11 -7.71
CA ALA A 39 -1.54 -4.86 -6.37
C ALA A 39 -1.13 -6.16 -5.70
N LYS A 40 -0.21 -6.05 -4.74
CA LYS A 40 0.20 -7.14 -3.86
C LYS A 40 0.11 -6.68 -2.43
N LEU A 41 -0.39 -7.55 -1.56
CA LEU A 41 -0.36 -7.34 -0.12
C LEU A 41 0.75 -8.22 0.45
N LEU A 42 1.70 -7.60 1.13
CA LEU A 42 2.91 -8.26 1.62
C LEU A 42 2.98 -8.12 3.13
N LYS A 43 3.33 -9.21 3.80
CA LYS A 43 3.63 -9.16 5.22
C LYS A 43 5.12 -8.93 5.39
N ILE A 44 5.47 -7.98 6.24
CA ILE A 44 6.87 -7.69 6.58
C ILE A 44 7.12 -8.26 7.97
N ASP A 45 8.05 -9.21 8.06
CA ASP A 45 8.39 -9.80 9.34
C ASP A 45 9.21 -8.82 10.16
N THR A 46 8.78 -8.58 11.38
CA THR A 46 9.46 -7.72 12.34
C THR A 46 9.57 -8.45 13.67
N GLU A 47 10.46 -7.97 14.54
CA GLU A 47 10.62 -8.53 15.87
C GLU A 47 9.67 -7.88 16.89
N ASP A 48 8.87 -6.92 16.48
CA ASP A 48 7.92 -6.24 17.35
C ASP A 48 6.72 -7.16 17.63
N ASN A 49 6.44 -7.38 18.90
CA ASN A 49 5.31 -8.23 19.32
C ASN A 49 4.01 -7.45 19.52
N ASP A 50 4.08 -6.11 19.55
CA ASP A 50 2.92 -5.26 19.84
C ASP A 50 2.22 -4.77 18.57
N SER A 51 2.87 -4.89 17.43
CA SER A 51 2.34 -4.42 16.16
C SER A 51 2.69 -5.37 15.02
N GLN A 52 2.04 -5.18 13.90
CA GLN A 52 2.34 -5.90 12.66
C GLN A 52 2.58 -4.91 11.55
N THR A 53 3.43 -5.29 10.60
CA THR A 53 3.80 -4.45 9.47
C THR A 53 3.44 -5.15 8.18
N TYR A 54 2.68 -4.46 7.34
CA TYR A 54 2.29 -4.94 6.02
C TYR A 54 2.56 -3.85 5.01
N SER A 55 2.78 -4.22 3.77
CA SER A 55 2.84 -3.26 2.69
C SER A 55 1.92 -3.66 1.55
N VAL A 56 1.41 -2.65 0.84
CA VAL A 56 0.67 -2.84 -0.39
C VAL A 56 1.48 -2.20 -1.50
N GLN A 57 1.73 -2.96 -2.56
CA GLN A 57 2.45 -2.45 -3.72
C GLN A 57 1.49 -2.39 -4.89
N TYR A 58 1.18 -1.16 -5.33
CA TYR A 58 0.35 -0.92 -6.52
C TYR A 58 1.29 -0.68 -7.70
N GLU A 59 1.08 -1.40 -8.78
CA GLU A 59 1.97 -1.35 -9.93
C GLU A 59 1.29 -0.69 -11.13
N THR A 60 2.05 0.14 -11.84
CA THR A 60 1.62 0.78 -13.08
C THR A 60 2.79 0.87 -14.05
N SER A 61 2.50 0.90 -15.34
CA SER A 61 3.51 1.13 -16.38
C SER A 61 3.78 2.62 -16.63
N ALA A 62 2.96 3.52 -16.08
CA ALA A 62 3.05 4.96 -16.30
C ALA A 62 3.27 5.69 -14.99
N LYS A 63 4.42 6.36 -14.87
CA LYS A 63 4.76 7.15 -13.68
C LYS A 63 3.70 8.21 -13.37
N GLU A 64 3.12 8.80 -14.40
CA GLU A 64 2.09 9.82 -14.26
C GLU A 64 0.87 9.33 -13.49
N ASN A 65 0.57 8.03 -13.56
CA ASN A 65 -0.55 7.47 -12.83
C ASN A 65 -0.36 7.58 -11.31
N ILE A 66 0.88 7.40 -10.83
CA ILE A 66 1.18 7.60 -9.40
C ILE A 66 0.96 9.05 -9.01
N LEU A 67 1.45 9.99 -9.82
CA LEU A 67 1.31 11.42 -9.54
C LEU A 67 -0.16 11.83 -9.53
N HIS A 68 -0.95 11.34 -10.48
CA HIS A 68 -2.38 11.61 -10.54
C HIS A 68 -3.10 11.02 -9.32
N PHE A 69 -2.79 9.78 -8.96
CA PHE A 69 -3.37 9.16 -7.78
C PHE A 69 -3.05 9.99 -6.53
N GLN A 70 -1.80 10.41 -6.37
CA GLN A 70 -1.40 11.21 -5.21
C GLN A 70 -2.15 12.53 -5.14
N SER A 71 -2.31 13.21 -6.27
CA SER A 71 -2.99 14.51 -6.26
C SER A 71 -4.50 14.41 -6.09
N LEU A 72 -5.13 13.32 -6.53
CA LEU A 72 -6.57 13.18 -6.54
C LEU A 72 -7.14 12.40 -5.37
N LEU A 73 -6.46 11.35 -4.91
CA LEU A 73 -7.03 10.38 -3.98
C LEU A 73 -6.21 10.12 -2.72
N GLU A 74 -4.90 10.36 -2.72
CA GLU A 74 -4.05 9.98 -1.59
C GLU A 74 -4.51 10.61 -0.27
N ALA A 75 -4.79 11.91 -0.27
CA ALA A 75 -5.20 12.62 0.93
C ALA A 75 -6.54 12.11 1.45
N LYS A 76 -7.48 11.83 0.55
CA LYS A 76 -8.79 11.28 0.89
C LYS A 76 -8.65 9.92 1.59
N TYR A 77 -7.87 9.01 1.02
CA TYR A 77 -7.72 7.68 1.59
C TYR A 77 -6.95 7.70 2.92
N ARG A 78 -5.95 8.56 3.03
CA ARG A 78 -5.23 8.75 4.29
C ARG A 78 -6.16 9.25 5.38
N HIS A 79 -7.03 10.19 5.05
CA HIS A 79 -8.01 10.75 5.98
C HIS A 79 -9.03 9.69 6.44
N LEU A 80 -9.54 8.87 5.51
CA LEU A 80 -10.47 7.80 5.84
C LEU A 80 -9.83 6.75 6.76
N LEU A 81 -8.58 6.42 6.50
CA LEU A 81 -7.83 5.50 7.37
C LEU A 81 -7.70 6.08 8.78
N PHE A 82 -7.34 7.36 8.89
CA PHE A 82 -7.19 8.04 10.17
C PHE A 82 -8.52 8.09 10.94
N ILE A 83 -9.62 8.38 10.27
CA ILE A 83 -10.94 8.40 10.91
C ILE A 83 -11.26 7.04 11.51
N GLN A 84 -10.97 5.96 10.80
CA GLN A 84 -11.34 4.62 11.24
C GLN A 84 -10.40 4.05 12.28
N PHE A 85 -9.10 4.27 12.15
CA PHE A 85 -8.10 3.62 13.00
C PHE A 85 -7.27 4.58 13.86
N TRP A 86 -7.38 5.88 13.59
CA TRP A 86 -6.64 6.91 14.28
C TRP A 86 -5.13 6.61 14.25
N GLU A 87 -4.42 6.81 15.35
CA GLU A 87 -2.97 6.59 15.42
C GLU A 87 -2.58 5.11 15.55
N LYS A 88 -3.55 4.22 15.61
CA LYS A 88 -3.29 2.79 15.74
C LYS A 88 -2.82 2.15 14.45
N VAL A 89 -2.98 2.83 13.33
CA VAL A 89 -2.45 2.42 12.04
C VAL A 89 -1.72 3.60 11.42
N LEU A 90 -0.43 3.41 11.12
CA LEU A 90 0.42 4.46 10.57
C LEU A 90 0.85 4.09 9.15
N PRO A 91 0.44 4.87 8.12
CA PRO A 91 0.82 4.60 6.73
C PRO A 91 2.07 5.40 6.34
N PHE A 92 2.92 4.78 5.53
CA PHE A 92 4.08 5.42 4.93
C PHE A 92 4.13 5.10 3.46
N ALA A 93 4.11 6.12 2.61
CA ALA A 93 4.10 5.95 1.17
C ALA A 93 5.50 6.12 0.59
N THR A 94 5.84 5.26 -0.39
CA THR A 94 7.11 5.29 -1.09
C THR A 94 6.86 5.07 -2.57
N LYS A 95 7.49 5.87 -3.42
CA LYS A 95 7.45 5.67 -4.88
C LYS A 95 8.69 4.90 -5.29
N ILE A 96 8.50 3.83 -6.06
CA ILE A 96 9.56 2.91 -6.45
C ILE A 96 9.54 2.76 -7.96
N GLU A 97 10.73 2.83 -8.58
CA GLU A 97 10.89 2.54 -9.99
C GLU A 97 11.67 1.24 -10.14
N ILE A 98 11.15 0.32 -10.95
CA ILE A 98 11.89 -0.90 -11.26
C ILE A 98 12.89 -0.56 -12.36
N VAL A 99 14.16 -0.46 -11.99
CA VAL A 99 15.24 -0.09 -12.92
C VAL A 99 15.62 -1.28 -13.79
N GLN A 100 15.75 -2.46 -13.20
CA GLN A 100 16.18 -3.65 -13.91
C GLN A 100 15.77 -4.90 -13.13
N GLU A 101 15.25 -5.88 -13.83
CA GLU A 101 15.00 -7.21 -13.26
C GLU A 101 16.13 -8.15 -13.64
N PHE A 102 16.52 -8.99 -12.69
CA PHE A 102 17.53 -9.99 -12.91
C PHE A 102 16.94 -11.37 -12.62
N ASN A 103 17.17 -12.30 -13.52
CA ASN A 103 16.74 -13.69 -13.36
C ASN A 103 17.95 -14.58 -13.20
N LYS A 104 17.78 -15.64 -12.39
CA LYS A 104 18.84 -16.62 -12.23
C LYS A 104 19.08 -17.32 -13.56
N LEU A 105 20.34 -17.40 -13.97
CA LEU A 105 20.73 -18.17 -15.14
C LEU A 105 20.69 -19.65 -14.80
N LYS A 106 20.29 -20.48 -15.78
CA LYS A 106 20.26 -21.93 -15.61
C LYS A 106 21.64 -22.54 -15.72
#